data_02076a295a131902ed0e8b15e5624486
#
_entry.id   02076a295a131902ed0e8b15e5624486
#
_cell.length_a   1.000
_cell.length_b   1.000
_cell.length_c   1.000
_cell.angle_alpha   90.00
_cell.angle_beta   90.00
_cell.angle_gamma   90.00
#
_symmetry.space_group_name_H-M   'P 1'
#
loop_
_entity.id
_entity.type
_entity.pdbx_description
1 polymer ?
#
loop_
_entity_poly.entity_id
_entity_poly.type
_entity_poly.pdbx_seq_one_letter_code
_entity_poly.pdbx_strand_id
1 'polypeptide(L)'
;MSEPTAPDAAPSPAAAPAAPAPVPDPALLALREEVGRVLGAAATPDPAAGVPAWRIAAAGVTDAARRMRAAGFDYLLFVTAVDRPAEAKFEVTYLISRFDDGRQLALVADLPREAPGIDSVSGVWAGADWHERETFDMFGIVFRGHPFLRRILLDEDWPGHPLRKDYVDTLHDVVKRPY
;
A
#
# COMPACT_ATOMS: atom_id res chain seq x y z
N MET A 1 27.64 59.55 -0.97
CA MET A 1 26.54 58.58 -1.09
C MET A 1 27.08 57.44 -1.97
N SER A 2 27.56 56.36 -1.34
CA SER A 2 28.13 55.20 -2.04
C SER A 2 27.10 54.08 -2.01
N GLU A 3 26.68 53.58 -3.19
CA GLU A 3 25.80 52.43 -3.35
C GLU A 3 26.45 51.14 -2.84
N PRO A 4 25.72 50.26 -2.18
CA PRO A 4 26.23 48.94 -1.80
C PRO A 4 26.16 48.00 -2.99
N THR A 5 27.35 47.46 -3.37
CA THR A 5 27.56 46.44 -4.36
C THR A 5 26.91 45.13 -3.86
N ALA A 6 26.02 44.52 -4.67
CA ALA A 6 25.42 43.21 -4.41
C ALA A 6 26.50 42.10 -4.43
N PRO A 7 26.39 41.07 -3.55
CA PRO A 7 27.33 39.97 -3.55
C PRO A 7 27.08 39.06 -4.77
N ASP A 8 28.20 38.70 -5.39
CA ASP A 8 28.34 37.81 -6.53
C ASP A 8 27.72 36.43 -6.24
N ALA A 9 26.77 35.98 -7.08
CA ALA A 9 26.14 34.69 -6.96
C ALA A 9 27.12 33.56 -7.26
N ALA A 10 27.41 32.72 -6.29
CA ALA A 10 28.22 31.54 -6.45
C ALA A 10 27.61 30.60 -7.53
N PRO A 11 28.45 29.97 -8.39
CA PRO A 11 27.95 29.06 -9.42
C PRO A 11 27.26 27.83 -8.81
N SER A 12 26.07 27.53 -9.32
CA SER A 12 25.30 26.31 -8.98
C SER A 12 26.17 25.07 -9.27
N PRO A 13 26.23 24.09 -8.34
CA PRO A 13 27.02 22.88 -8.59
C PRO A 13 26.42 22.12 -9.80
N ALA A 14 27.30 21.79 -10.75
CA ALA A 14 26.98 21.00 -11.93
C ALA A 14 26.34 19.68 -11.51
N ALA A 15 25.21 19.32 -12.14
CA ALA A 15 24.50 18.07 -11.90
C ALA A 15 25.47 16.89 -12.09
N ALA A 16 25.61 16.08 -11.04
CA ALA A 16 26.37 14.85 -11.12
C ALA A 16 25.78 13.93 -12.21
N PRO A 17 26.60 13.18 -12.97
CA PRO A 17 26.12 12.27 -14.00
C PRO A 17 25.17 11.24 -13.36
N ALA A 18 24.01 11.02 -13.99
CA ALA A 18 23.02 10.04 -13.55
C ALA A 18 23.69 8.66 -13.44
N ALA A 19 23.54 8.03 -12.27
CA ALA A 19 24.04 6.67 -12.07
C ALA A 19 23.45 5.75 -13.15
N PRO A 20 24.22 4.77 -13.69
CA PRO A 20 23.69 3.80 -14.65
C PRO A 20 22.49 3.08 -14.04
N ALA A 21 21.46 2.86 -14.87
CA ALA A 21 20.27 2.13 -14.43
C ALA A 21 20.68 0.76 -13.83
N PRO A 22 20.15 0.39 -12.66
CA PRO A 22 20.53 -0.86 -12.02
C PRO A 22 20.19 -2.04 -12.94
N VAL A 23 21.14 -2.96 -13.11
CA VAL A 23 20.93 -4.21 -13.83
C VAL A 23 19.82 -4.99 -13.11
N PRO A 24 18.76 -5.44 -13.80
CA PRO A 24 17.68 -6.15 -13.15
C PRO A 24 18.19 -7.41 -12.43
N ASP A 25 17.84 -7.57 -11.15
CA ASP A 25 18.17 -8.77 -10.40
C ASP A 25 17.54 -10.01 -11.08
N PRO A 26 18.33 -11.05 -11.42
CA PRO A 26 17.80 -12.28 -12.01
C PRO A 26 16.67 -12.91 -11.19
N ALA A 27 16.73 -12.82 -9.86
CA ALA A 27 15.69 -13.32 -8.97
C ALA A 27 14.37 -12.56 -9.14
N LEU A 28 14.45 -11.23 -9.36
CA LEU A 28 13.28 -10.39 -9.64
C LEU A 28 12.67 -10.72 -11.00
N LEU A 29 13.50 -11.00 -12.02
CA LEU A 29 12.99 -11.41 -13.33
C LEU A 29 12.27 -12.75 -13.25
N ALA A 30 12.84 -13.73 -12.58
CA ALA A 30 12.20 -15.03 -12.35
C ALA A 30 10.87 -14.91 -11.59
N LEU A 31 10.82 -14.05 -10.56
CA LEU A 31 9.59 -13.76 -9.83
C LEU A 31 8.53 -13.10 -10.74
N ARG A 32 8.94 -12.19 -11.62
CA ARG A 32 8.01 -11.54 -12.59
C ARG A 32 7.40 -12.56 -13.54
N GLU A 33 8.21 -13.47 -14.06
CA GLU A 33 7.72 -14.55 -14.93
C GLU A 33 6.76 -15.49 -14.18
N GLU A 34 7.09 -15.84 -12.95
CA GLU A 34 6.25 -16.70 -12.11
C GLU A 34 4.89 -16.05 -11.84
N VAL A 35 4.87 -14.79 -11.37
CA VAL A 35 3.63 -14.06 -11.11
C VAL A 35 2.84 -13.86 -12.39
N GLY A 36 3.51 -13.56 -13.51
CA GLY A 36 2.86 -13.43 -14.81
C GLY A 36 2.19 -14.75 -15.25
N ARG A 37 2.77 -15.90 -14.97
CA ARG A 37 2.14 -17.21 -15.24
C ARG A 37 0.96 -17.49 -14.33
N VAL A 38 1.06 -17.13 -13.05
CA VAL A 38 0.02 -17.37 -12.04
C VAL A 38 -1.19 -16.45 -12.23
N LEU A 39 -0.97 -15.16 -12.39
CA LEU A 39 -2.02 -14.15 -12.46
C LEU A 39 -2.41 -13.77 -13.89
N GLY A 40 -1.51 -13.95 -14.85
CA GLY A 40 -1.75 -13.61 -16.26
C GLY A 40 -2.13 -12.14 -16.45
N ALA A 41 -3.10 -11.89 -17.32
CA ALA A 41 -3.60 -10.53 -17.60
C ALA A 41 -4.37 -9.87 -16.44
N ALA A 42 -4.64 -10.61 -15.35
CA ALA A 42 -5.32 -10.07 -14.18
C ALA A 42 -4.43 -9.17 -13.30
N ALA A 43 -3.12 -9.15 -13.56
CA ALA A 43 -2.16 -8.35 -12.80
C ALA A 43 -1.16 -7.64 -13.73
N THR A 44 -0.86 -6.38 -13.42
CA THR A 44 0.16 -5.59 -14.11
C THR A 44 1.30 -5.24 -13.16
N PRO A 45 2.58 -5.40 -13.56
CA PRO A 45 3.70 -5.00 -12.71
C PRO A 45 3.63 -3.52 -12.31
N ASP A 46 3.89 -3.21 -11.05
CA ASP A 46 3.99 -1.85 -10.55
C ASP A 46 5.47 -1.50 -10.27
N PRO A 47 6.11 -0.69 -11.12
CA PRO A 47 7.52 -0.34 -10.95
C PRO A 47 7.77 0.70 -9.84
N ALA A 48 6.73 1.36 -9.35
CA ALA A 48 6.85 2.45 -8.38
C ALA A 48 6.99 1.95 -6.93
N ALA A 49 6.75 0.68 -6.66
CA ALA A 49 6.86 0.10 -5.33
C ALA A 49 8.32 -0.23 -4.97
N GLY A 50 8.68 -0.05 -3.71
CA GLY A 50 10.01 -0.41 -3.19
C GLY A 50 10.26 -1.92 -3.08
N VAL A 51 9.21 -2.74 -3.22
CA VAL A 51 9.23 -4.20 -3.33
C VAL A 51 8.59 -4.62 -4.64
N PRO A 52 8.86 -5.82 -5.16
CA PRO A 52 8.16 -6.33 -6.33
C PRO A 52 6.65 -6.27 -6.12
N ALA A 53 5.93 -5.52 -6.97
CA ALA A 53 4.50 -5.29 -6.80
C ALA A 53 3.72 -5.48 -8.10
N TRP A 54 2.45 -5.87 -7.95
CA TRP A 54 1.50 -6.01 -9.06
C TRP A 54 0.17 -5.34 -8.72
N ARG A 55 -0.32 -4.56 -9.66
CA ARG A 55 -1.68 -4.01 -9.58
C ARG A 55 -2.68 -5.02 -10.09
N ILE A 56 -3.74 -5.20 -9.31
CA ILE A 56 -4.86 -6.10 -9.59
C ILE A 56 -6.18 -5.34 -9.50
N ALA A 57 -7.19 -5.79 -10.23
CA ALA A 57 -8.53 -5.25 -10.08
C ALA A 57 -9.11 -5.62 -8.69
N ALA A 58 -9.75 -4.67 -8.01
CA ALA A 58 -10.34 -4.91 -6.69
C ALA A 58 -11.34 -6.09 -6.67
N ALA A 59 -12.13 -6.25 -7.74
CA ALA A 59 -13.07 -7.36 -7.87
C ALA A 59 -12.39 -8.74 -8.02
N GLY A 60 -11.10 -8.76 -8.37
CA GLY A 60 -10.31 -10.00 -8.56
C GLY A 60 -9.41 -10.37 -7.38
N VAL A 61 -9.44 -9.60 -6.28
CA VAL A 61 -8.48 -9.76 -5.19
C VAL A 61 -8.50 -11.16 -4.57
N THR A 62 -9.68 -11.71 -4.33
CA THR A 62 -9.82 -13.05 -3.70
C THR A 62 -9.33 -14.16 -4.62
N ASP A 63 -9.57 -14.05 -5.94
CA ASP A 63 -9.05 -15.02 -6.92
C ASP A 63 -7.53 -14.93 -7.03
N ALA A 64 -6.98 -13.72 -7.14
CA ALA A 64 -5.54 -13.49 -7.13
C ALA A 64 -4.89 -14.05 -5.86
N ALA A 65 -5.47 -13.78 -4.70
CA ALA A 65 -5.01 -14.29 -3.41
C ALA A 65 -4.96 -15.83 -3.37
N ARG A 66 -6.02 -16.50 -3.84
CA ARG A 66 -6.07 -17.97 -3.89
C ARG A 66 -5.00 -18.55 -4.82
N ARG A 67 -4.83 -17.96 -6.01
CA ARG A 67 -3.79 -18.38 -6.97
C ARG A 67 -2.40 -18.21 -6.41
N MET A 68 -2.12 -17.07 -5.77
CA MET A 68 -0.82 -16.80 -5.16
C MET A 68 -0.54 -17.75 -4.00
N ARG A 69 -1.55 -18.05 -3.15
CA ARG A 69 -1.41 -19.06 -2.11
C ARG A 69 -1.12 -20.43 -2.67
N ALA A 70 -1.81 -20.84 -3.74
CA ALA A 70 -1.56 -22.13 -4.42
C ALA A 70 -0.16 -22.20 -5.07
N ALA A 71 0.42 -21.04 -5.43
CA ALA A 71 1.80 -20.91 -5.91
C ALA A 71 2.85 -20.87 -4.79
N GLY A 72 2.45 -21.10 -3.53
CA GLY A 72 3.35 -21.18 -2.38
C GLY A 72 3.54 -19.89 -1.59
N PHE A 73 2.85 -18.78 -1.94
CA PHE A 73 2.83 -17.56 -1.12
C PHE A 73 1.83 -17.75 0.02
N ASP A 74 2.25 -18.51 1.02
CA ASP A 74 1.41 -19.03 2.09
C ASP A 74 1.32 -18.08 3.30
N TYR A 75 2.15 -17.04 3.35
CA TYR A 75 2.19 -16.09 4.45
C TYR A 75 1.80 -14.67 4.01
N LEU A 76 0.81 -14.09 4.70
CA LEU A 76 0.45 -12.68 4.57
C LEU A 76 1.17 -11.89 5.67
N LEU A 77 2.05 -10.98 5.27
CA LEU A 77 2.80 -10.13 6.19
C LEU A 77 1.94 -9.00 6.73
N PHE A 78 1.22 -8.32 5.86
CA PHE A 78 0.24 -7.29 6.25
C PHE A 78 -0.77 -6.98 5.13
N VAL A 79 -1.87 -6.36 5.53
CA VAL A 79 -2.76 -5.56 4.66
C VAL A 79 -2.76 -4.14 5.19
N THR A 80 -2.58 -3.17 4.30
CA THR A 80 -2.67 -1.75 4.66
C THR A 80 -3.24 -0.94 3.51
N ALA A 81 -3.50 0.35 3.74
CA ALA A 81 -3.96 1.26 2.71
C ALA A 81 -3.22 2.58 2.70
N VAL A 82 -3.21 3.23 1.54
CA VAL A 82 -2.75 4.60 1.36
C VAL A 82 -3.89 5.45 0.84
N ASP A 83 -4.20 6.55 1.52
CA ASP A 83 -5.17 7.53 1.05
C ASP A 83 -4.54 8.46 0.00
N ARG A 84 -5.13 8.51 -1.20
CA ARG A 84 -4.74 9.35 -2.33
C ARG A 84 -5.86 10.35 -2.66
N PRO A 85 -6.06 11.40 -1.87
CA PRO A 85 -7.18 12.32 -2.08
C PRO A 85 -7.13 13.05 -3.42
N ALA A 86 -5.94 13.37 -3.94
CA ALA A 86 -5.78 13.99 -5.26
C ALA A 86 -6.25 13.10 -6.42
N GLU A 87 -6.24 11.79 -6.23
CA GLU A 87 -6.68 10.79 -7.22
C GLU A 87 -8.08 10.21 -6.87
N ALA A 88 -8.71 10.72 -5.81
CA ALA A 88 -9.98 10.26 -5.26
C ALA A 88 -10.03 8.73 -5.01
N LYS A 89 -8.91 8.14 -4.57
CA LYS A 89 -8.80 6.69 -4.36
C LYS A 89 -8.06 6.32 -3.06
N PHE A 90 -8.26 5.07 -2.63
CA PHE A 90 -7.36 4.35 -1.73
C PHE A 90 -6.58 3.31 -2.52
N GLU A 91 -5.32 3.11 -2.16
CA GLU A 91 -4.51 1.97 -2.62
C GLU A 91 -4.40 0.97 -1.48
N VAL A 92 -5.01 -0.20 -1.64
CA VAL A 92 -4.90 -1.30 -0.67
C VAL A 92 -3.76 -2.21 -1.08
N THR A 93 -2.83 -2.45 -0.17
CA THR A 93 -1.63 -3.25 -0.39
C THR A 93 -1.65 -4.49 0.48
N TYR A 94 -1.47 -5.64 -0.16
CA TYR A 94 -1.29 -6.94 0.47
C TYR A 94 0.17 -7.35 0.28
N LEU A 95 0.98 -7.38 1.33
CA LEU A 95 2.33 -7.91 1.26
C LEU A 95 2.30 -9.39 1.64
N ILE A 96 2.70 -10.23 0.70
CA ILE A 96 2.70 -11.68 0.86
C ILE A 96 4.12 -12.23 0.71
N SER A 97 4.37 -13.36 1.36
CA SER A 97 5.66 -14.04 1.36
C SER A 97 5.50 -15.52 1.13
N ARG A 98 6.51 -16.11 0.49
CA ARG A 98 6.72 -17.55 0.43
C ARG A 98 7.70 -17.94 1.53
N PHE A 99 7.31 -18.90 2.38
CA PHE A 99 8.13 -19.29 3.52
C PHE A 99 9.41 -20.01 3.10
N ASP A 100 9.36 -20.85 2.06
CA ASP A 100 10.48 -21.71 1.64
C ASP A 100 11.72 -20.95 1.18
N ASP A 101 11.56 -19.84 0.46
CA ASP A 101 12.65 -19.06 -0.13
C ASP A 101 12.70 -17.59 0.33
N GLY A 102 11.77 -17.20 1.20
CA GLY A 102 11.69 -15.85 1.75
C GLY A 102 11.28 -14.77 0.75
N ARG A 103 10.89 -15.13 -0.49
CA ARG A 103 10.46 -14.14 -1.49
C ARG A 103 9.21 -13.42 -1.05
N GLN A 104 9.22 -12.12 -1.28
CA GLN A 104 8.09 -11.23 -0.94
C GLN A 104 7.62 -10.50 -2.18
N LEU A 105 6.32 -10.26 -2.25
CA LEU A 105 5.72 -9.38 -3.25
C LEU A 105 4.46 -8.69 -2.71
N ALA A 106 4.12 -7.58 -3.32
CA ALA A 106 2.90 -6.85 -3.00
C ALA A 106 1.85 -7.01 -4.11
N LEU A 107 0.60 -7.22 -3.70
CA LEU A 107 -0.56 -7.03 -4.56
C LEU A 107 -1.22 -5.71 -4.16
N VAL A 108 -1.48 -4.84 -5.14
CA VAL A 108 -2.04 -3.51 -4.92
C VAL A 108 -3.36 -3.39 -5.66
N ALA A 109 -4.39 -2.94 -4.97
CA ALA A 109 -5.71 -2.70 -5.56
C ALA A 109 -6.17 -1.27 -5.30
N ASP A 110 -6.66 -0.58 -6.33
CA ASP A 110 -7.23 0.76 -6.22
C ASP A 110 -8.72 0.66 -5.90
N LEU A 111 -9.18 1.47 -4.94
CA LEU A 111 -10.59 1.59 -4.54
C LEU A 111 -11.06 3.03 -4.65
N PRO A 112 -12.32 3.28 -5.05
CA PRO A 112 -12.88 4.62 -5.01
C PRO A 112 -12.97 5.13 -3.57
N ARG A 113 -12.59 6.40 -3.35
CA ARG A 113 -12.51 6.99 -2.01
C ARG A 113 -13.88 7.19 -1.34
N GLU A 114 -14.93 7.43 -2.13
CA GLU A 114 -16.28 7.69 -1.62
C GLU A 114 -16.93 6.46 -1.00
N ALA A 115 -16.76 5.30 -1.63
CA ALA A 115 -17.33 4.03 -1.18
C ALA A 115 -16.29 2.90 -1.29
N PRO A 116 -15.24 2.94 -0.45
CA PRO A 116 -14.15 1.98 -0.54
C PRO A 116 -14.60 0.60 -0.05
N GLY A 117 -14.64 -0.35 -0.96
CA GLY A 117 -15.01 -1.73 -0.65
C GLY A 117 -14.27 -2.74 -1.50
N ILE A 118 -13.78 -3.80 -0.85
CA ILE A 118 -13.05 -4.89 -1.47
C ILE A 118 -13.44 -6.20 -0.80
N ASP A 119 -13.26 -7.32 -1.49
CA ASP A 119 -13.57 -8.61 -0.90
C ASP A 119 -12.48 -9.04 0.09
N SER A 120 -12.90 -9.64 1.21
CA SER A 120 -11.98 -10.13 2.24
C SER A 120 -11.14 -11.30 1.72
N VAL A 121 -9.87 -11.31 2.13
CA VAL A 121 -8.96 -12.44 1.91
C VAL A 121 -8.68 -13.24 3.20
N SER A 122 -9.44 -12.99 4.29
CA SER A 122 -9.33 -13.72 5.55
C SER A 122 -9.61 -15.24 5.40
N GLY A 123 -10.43 -15.62 4.42
CA GLY A 123 -10.63 -17.02 4.05
C GLY A 123 -9.46 -17.65 3.28
N VAL A 124 -8.48 -16.83 2.82
CA VAL A 124 -7.26 -17.30 2.17
C VAL A 124 -6.10 -17.32 3.15
N TRP A 125 -5.86 -16.24 3.87
CA TRP A 125 -4.85 -16.12 4.91
C TRP A 125 -5.50 -15.70 6.22
N ALA A 126 -5.44 -16.54 7.24
CA ALA A 126 -6.08 -16.26 8.54
C ALA A 126 -5.58 -14.96 9.19
N GLY A 127 -4.31 -14.58 8.97
CA GLY A 127 -3.75 -13.32 9.46
C GLY A 127 -4.42 -12.07 8.89
N ALA A 128 -5.09 -12.18 7.73
CA ALA A 128 -5.79 -11.06 7.12
C ALA A 128 -6.94 -10.52 8.00
N ASP A 129 -7.56 -11.36 8.83
CA ASP A 129 -8.64 -10.95 9.75
C ASP A 129 -8.26 -9.68 10.52
N TRP A 130 -7.10 -9.68 11.20
CA TRP A 130 -6.66 -8.55 12.01
C TRP A 130 -6.28 -7.33 11.18
N HIS A 131 -5.55 -7.52 10.09
CA HIS A 131 -5.12 -6.44 9.22
C HIS A 131 -6.28 -5.76 8.48
N GLU A 132 -7.27 -6.53 8.05
CA GLU A 132 -8.48 -6.01 7.41
C GLU A 132 -9.32 -5.19 8.39
N ARG A 133 -9.45 -5.65 9.63
CA ARG A 133 -10.11 -4.90 10.69
C ARG A 133 -9.39 -3.61 11.05
N GLU A 134 -8.04 -3.63 11.15
CA GLU A 134 -7.24 -2.43 11.34
C GLU A 134 -7.44 -1.45 10.18
N THR A 135 -7.37 -1.92 8.94
CA THR A 135 -7.56 -1.09 7.75
C THR A 135 -8.98 -0.52 7.66
N PHE A 136 -9.99 -1.31 8.04
CA PHE A 136 -11.36 -0.81 8.20
C PHE A 136 -11.44 0.28 9.27
N ASP A 137 -10.85 0.07 10.43
CA ASP A 137 -10.87 1.01 11.54
C ASP A 137 -10.22 2.34 11.18
N MET A 138 -9.04 2.29 10.58
CA MET A 138 -8.22 3.47 10.28
C MET A 138 -8.65 4.23 9.03
N PHE A 139 -9.19 3.57 8.00
CA PHE A 139 -9.51 4.17 6.69
C PHE A 139 -10.98 4.08 6.31
N GLY A 140 -11.78 3.24 6.98
CA GLY A 140 -13.17 2.99 6.63
C GLY A 140 -13.36 2.15 5.37
N ILE A 141 -12.38 1.31 5.01
CA ILE A 141 -12.48 0.40 3.88
C ILE A 141 -13.26 -0.84 4.29
N VAL A 142 -14.35 -1.13 3.57
CA VAL A 142 -15.23 -2.26 3.88
C VAL A 142 -14.71 -3.54 3.21
N PHE A 143 -14.34 -4.54 4.00
CA PHE A 143 -13.93 -5.86 3.51
C PHE A 143 -15.14 -6.79 3.45
N ARG A 144 -15.72 -6.94 2.25
CA ARG A 144 -16.93 -7.75 2.05
C ARG A 144 -16.64 -9.24 2.29
N GLY A 145 -17.54 -9.90 3.01
CA GLY A 145 -17.37 -11.32 3.37
C GLY A 145 -16.37 -11.58 4.51
N HIS A 146 -15.87 -10.53 5.16
CA HIS A 146 -15.11 -10.68 6.39
C HIS A 146 -16.03 -11.24 7.51
N PRO A 147 -15.59 -12.27 8.27
CA PRO A 147 -16.46 -12.94 9.24
C PRO A 147 -16.86 -12.05 10.41
N PHE A 148 -16.05 -11.07 10.78
CA PHE A 148 -16.27 -10.23 11.95
C PHE A 148 -15.65 -8.82 11.80
N LEU A 149 -16.13 -8.05 10.83
CA LEU A 149 -15.61 -6.71 10.53
C LEU A 149 -16.11 -5.69 11.55
N ARG A 150 -15.27 -5.36 12.53
CA ARG A 150 -15.49 -4.30 13.52
C ARG A 150 -14.17 -3.65 13.91
N ARG A 151 -14.25 -2.48 14.55
CA ARG A 151 -13.07 -1.76 15.06
C ARG A 151 -12.25 -2.61 16.03
N ILE A 152 -10.95 -2.37 16.11
CA ILE A 152 -10.03 -3.07 17.01
C ILE A 152 -9.07 -2.14 17.76
N LEU A 153 -8.81 -0.95 17.24
CA LEU A 153 -7.88 0.03 17.82
C LEU A 153 -8.60 1.21 18.46
N LEU A 154 -9.74 1.61 17.88
CA LEU A 154 -10.54 2.74 18.34
C LEU A 154 -11.82 2.23 19.01
N ASP A 155 -12.42 3.09 19.82
CA ASP A 155 -13.74 2.85 20.39
C ASP A 155 -14.81 2.77 19.29
N GLU A 156 -15.90 2.03 19.53
CA GLU A 156 -16.95 1.82 18.51
C GLU A 156 -17.64 3.13 18.08
N ASP A 157 -17.72 4.11 18.98
CA ASP A 157 -18.32 5.42 18.78
C ASP A 157 -17.31 6.49 18.29
N TRP A 158 -16.06 6.11 18.03
CA TRP A 158 -15.03 7.05 17.53
C TRP A 158 -15.45 7.68 16.20
N PRO A 159 -15.47 9.04 16.09
CA PRO A 159 -15.89 9.72 14.88
C PRO A 159 -14.84 9.62 13.77
N GLY A 160 -15.22 9.02 12.65
CA GLY A 160 -14.40 8.97 11.45
C GLY A 160 -13.27 7.93 11.45
N HIS A 161 -12.23 8.20 10.66
CA HIS A 161 -11.12 7.29 10.38
C HIS A 161 -9.80 8.05 10.37
N PRO A 162 -8.96 7.92 11.40
CA PRO A 162 -7.82 8.81 11.66
C PRO A 162 -6.70 8.82 10.62
N LEU A 163 -6.56 7.75 9.80
CA LEU A 163 -5.51 7.71 8.79
C LEU A 163 -5.94 8.28 7.43
N ARG A 164 -7.18 8.75 7.29
CA ARG A 164 -7.56 9.57 6.14
C ARG A 164 -6.87 10.91 6.17
N LYS A 165 -6.41 11.40 5.02
CA LYS A 165 -5.64 12.65 4.93
C LYS A 165 -6.45 13.92 5.26
N ASP A 166 -7.77 13.84 5.16
CA ASP A 166 -8.72 14.91 5.51
C ASP A 166 -9.33 14.75 6.90
N TYR A 167 -8.89 13.76 7.68
CA TYR A 167 -9.37 13.57 9.04
C TYR A 167 -8.94 14.73 9.93
N VAL A 168 -9.89 15.25 10.70
CA VAL A 168 -9.67 16.27 11.74
C VAL A 168 -10.17 15.70 13.06
N ASP A 169 -9.26 15.56 14.03
CA ASP A 169 -9.65 15.20 15.38
C ASP A 169 -10.37 16.35 16.05
N THR A 170 -11.65 16.14 16.39
CA THR A 170 -12.49 17.15 17.06
C THR A 170 -12.70 16.86 18.54
N LEU A 171 -12.22 15.73 19.03
CA LEU A 171 -12.43 15.26 20.41
C LEU A 171 -11.22 15.50 21.33
N HIS A 172 -10.03 15.54 20.77
CA HIS A 172 -8.79 15.64 21.55
C HIS A 172 -8.06 16.95 21.20
N ASP A 173 -7.74 17.73 22.21
CA ASP A 173 -6.79 18.84 22.09
C ASP A 173 -5.41 18.27 21.78
N VAL A 174 -5.00 18.34 20.53
CA VAL A 174 -3.64 17.97 20.13
C VAL A 174 -2.69 18.99 20.74
N VAL A 175 -2.09 18.65 21.86
CA VAL A 175 -1.02 19.47 22.48
C VAL A 175 0.15 19.50 21.49
N LYS A 176 0.27 20.59 20.73
CA LYS A 176 1.45 20.86 19.92
C LYS A 176 2.63 21.04 20.85
N ARG A 177 3.51 20.04 20.91
CA ARG A 177 4.76 20.20 21.66
C ARG A 177 5.57 21.30 20.96
N PRO A 178 5.99 22.37 21.67
CA PRO A 178 6.94 23.31 21.10
C PRO A 178 8.27 22.56 20.90
N TYR A 179 8.76 22.58 19.67
CA TYR A 179 10.11 22.13 19.34
C TYR A 179 11.09 23.28 19.53
#